data_35df43f967677e66e703169d87e4fe8c
#
_entry.id   35df43f967677e66e703169d87e4fe8c
#
_cell.length_a   1.000
_cell.length_b   1.000
_cell.length_c   1.000
_cell.angle_alpha   90.00
_cell.angle_beta   90.00
_cell.angle_gamma   90.00
#
_symmetry.space_group_name_H-M   'P 1'
#
loop_
_entity.id
_entity.type
_entity.pdbx_description
1 polymer ?
#
loop_
_entity_poly.entity_id
_entity_poly.type
_entity_poly.pdbx_seq_one_letter_code
_entity_poly.pdbx_strand_id
1 'polypeptide(L)'
;MAANFSPPVASCEKQQVPEWIPPQTTKEKLEWADLRTIELSLLDSPDPEVVKKLVETTKSAIKEDGFLFLTNYGVSLEQLHRQFSLAQYLHQNISQEDKERLLWDPSTGVFAGFKPRFGWKREKGNYDGIEHFNFYSPEFEDIERVPNCIHPFMDEITAFCDYLMKSVNRRLLKLLSMVLELPDDYLWDNVQSHDGVVGDGYFRHALYYPLEGQHKASRKGVRMYGHTDYGTTTLLFSVPVTALQIWKEDRWKFVPYKPGALVINLGQTLEVISGGHFKATLHKVSEPPADQQHEQRLSLVFFNGSKGDMRLKPVTESPLIQREGFVLKQGIFMQFQRLMDAGIPVPTNKEWREAQISTRVQAAPEEKLAGVKDINGTKYGEDIILGVPILVPV
;
A
#
# COMPACT_ATOMS: atom_id res chain seq x y z
N MET A 1 -13.06 -24.55 3.96
CA MET A 1 -11.84 -24.47 4.83
C MET A 1 -10.95 -23.38 4.24
N ALA A 2 -10.56 -22.40 5.04
CA ALA A 2 -9.63 -21.38 4.58
C ALA A 2 -8.33 -22.07 4.11
N ALA A 3 -7.91 -21.80 2.87
CA ALA A 3 -6.63 -22.27 2.37
C ALA A 3 -5.51 -21.64 3.19
N ASN A 4 -4.68 -22.43 3.84
CA ASN A 4 -3.48 -21.95 4.52
C ASN A 4 -2.33 -21.87 3.51
N PHE A 5 -1.46 -20.87 3.69
CA PHE A 5 -0.23 -20.77 2.91
C PHE A 5 0.66 -21.98 3.22
N SER A 6 1.08 -22.68 2.18
CA SER A 6 2.06 -23.76 2.27
C SER A 6 3.22 -23.37 1.36
N PRO A 7 4.34 -22.85 1.92
CA PRO A 7 5.48 -22.46 1.12
C PRO A 7 6.07 -23.71 0.43
N PRO A 8 6.71 -23.56 -0.74
CA PRO A 8 7.44 -24.65 -1.37
C PRO A 8 8.44 -25.23 -0.38
N VAL A 9 8.51 -26.58 -0.33
CA VAL A 9 9.49 -27.27 0.51
C VAL A 9 10.88 -26.81 0.08
N ALA A 10 11.61 -26.15 1.00
CA ALA A 10 12.98 -25.77 0.75
C ALA A 10 13.78 -27.04 0.44
N SER A 11 14.52 -27.09 -0.68
CA SER A 11 15.49 -28.14 -0.90
C SER A 11 16.50 -28.10 0.25
N CYS A 12 16.89 -29.23 0.79
CA CYS A 12 17.75 -29.35 1.99
C CYS A 12 19.11 -28.64 1.90
N GLU A 13 19.47 -28.12 0.74
CA GLU A 13 20.71 -27.44 0.43
C GLU A 13 20.57 -25.89 0.34
N LYS A 14 19.39 -25.33 0.62
CA LYS A 14 19.22 -23.87 0.51
C LYS A 14 20.04 -23.15 1.59
N GLN A 15 20.77 -22.15 1.14
CA GLN A 15 21.51 -21.22 1.98
C GLN A 15 20.66 -20.72 3.15
N GLN A 16 21.17 -20.82 4.36
CA GLN A 16 20.48 -20.31 5.54
C GLN A 16 20.49 -18.78 5.51
N VAL A 17 19.34 -18.20 5.79
CA VAL A 17 19.17 -16.76 5.94
C VAL A 17 19.10 -16.44 7.43
N PRO A 18 19.89 -15.45 7.93
CA PRO A 18 19.78 -15.00 9.31
C PRO A 18 18.32 -14.62 9.66
N GLU A 19 17.87 -15.07 10.83
CA GLU A 19 16.53 -14.79 11.29
C GLU A 19 16.35 -13.29 11.56
N TRP A 20 15.25 -12.72 11.06
CA TRP A 20 14.84 -11.38 11.42
C TRP A 20 14.26 -11.37 12.84
N ILE A 21 14.86 -10.57 13.70
CA ILE A 21 14.40 -10.39 15.08
C ILE A 21 13.56 -9.11 15.12
N PRO A 22 12.26 -9.21 15.45
CA PRO A 22 11.41 -8.02 15.54
C PRO A 22 11.90 -7.09 16.65
N PRO A 23 12.05 -5.77 16.36
CA PRO A 23 12.37 -4.78 17.39
C PRO A 23 11.34 -4.74 18.53
N GLN A 24 11.73 -4.15 19.66
CA GLN A 24 10.82 -3.93 20.78
C GLN A 24 9.71 -2.95 20.37
N THR A 25 8.50 -3.18 20.86
CA THR A 25 7.40 -2.22 20.72
C THR A 25 7.65 -0.98 21.57
N THR A 26 7.17 0.19 21.11
CA THR A 26 7.29 1.43 21.89
C THR A 26 6.56 1.34 23.24
N LYS A 27 7.13 1.99 24.25
CA LYS A 27 6.52 2.18 25.57
C LYS A 27 5.92 3.58 25.75
N GLU A 28 6.06 4.43 24.73
CA GLU A 28 5.54 5.78 24.79
C GLU A 28 4.01 5.82 24.66
N LYS A 29 3.42 6.81 25.31
CA LYS A 29 1.99 7.10 25.17
C LYS A 29 1.76 7.92 23.93
N LEU A 30 1.10 7.32 22.93
CA LEU A 30 0.84 7.92 21.64
C LEU A 30 -0.66 8.04 21.39
N GLU A 31 -1.03 8.93 20.47
CA GLU A 31 -2.38 8.96 19.92
C GLU A 31 -2.55 7.82 18.90
N TRP A 32 -3.20 6.76 19.32
CA TRP A 32 -3.44 5.58 18.50
C TRP A 32 -4.70 5.69 17.65
N ALA A 33 -4.61 5.19 16.43
CA ALA A 33 -5.77 4.96 15.59
C ALA A 33 -6.51 3.72 16.10
N ASP A 34 -7.78 3.88 16.44
CA ASP A 34 -8.66 2.75 16.74
C ASP A 34 -9.18 2.19 15.39
N LEU A 35 -8.55 1.11 14.92
CA LEU A 35 -8.88 0.44 13.68
C LEU A 35 -9.61 -0.88 13.97
N ARG A 36 -10.70 -1.11 13.24
CA ARG A 36 -11.44 -2.37 13.31
C ARG A 36 -10.58 -3.53 12.81
N THR A 37 -10.77 -4.68 13.43
CA THR A 37 -10.14 -5.93 13.00
C THR A 37 -11.16 -6.79 12.26
N ILE A 38 -10.79 -7.21 11.06
CA ILE A 38 -11.54 -8.14 10.22
C ILE A 38 -10.81 -9.48 10.23
N GLU A 39 -11.52 -10.50 10.67
CA GLU A 39 -11.02 -11.87 10.64
C GLU A 39 -11.44 -12.53 9.32
N LEU A 40 -10.49 -12.67 8.39
CA LEU A 40 -10.81 -13.10 7.02
C LEU A 40 -11.37 -14.52 6.95
N SER A 41 -11.00 -15.40 7.89
CA SER A 41 -11.53 -16.75 7.96
C SER A 41 -13.05 -16.84 8.16
N LEU A 42 -13.65 -15.80 8.77
CA LEU A 42 -15.10 -15.73 8.98
C LEU A 42 -15.90 -15.61 7.67
N LEU A 43 -15.25 -15.20 6.58
CA LEU A 43 -15.89 -15.16 5.26
C LEU A 43 -16.35 -16.54 4.78
N ASP A 44 -15.71 -17.60 5.27
CA ASP A 44 -16.04 -19.01 4.93
C ASP A 44 -16.95 -19.66 5.98
N SER A 45 -17.52 -18.88 6.88
CA SER A 45 -18.44 -19.40 7.90
C SER A 45 -19.69 -19.99 7.26
N PRO A 46 -20.14 -21.18 7.70
CA PRO A 46 -21.43 -21.75 7.27
C PRO A 46 -22.63 -20.98 7.82
N ASP A 47 -22.44 -20.11 8.82
CA ASP A 47 -23.48 -19.29 9.41
C ASP A 47 -23.59 -17.94 8.67
N PRO A 48 -24.69 -17.66 7.95
CA PRO A 48 -24.86 -16.44 7.19
C PRO A 48 -24.91 -15.18 8.07
N GLU A 49 -25.30 -15.27 9.34
CA GLU A 49 -25.31 -14.10 10.25
C GLU A 49 -23.87 -13.69 10.63
N VAL A 50 -22.93 -14.63 10.73
CA VAL A 50 -21.51 -14.34 10.92
C VAL A 50 -20.96 -13.59 9.73
N VAL A 51 -21.25 -14.05 8.51
CA VAL A 51 -20.80 -13.38 7.28
C VAL A 51 -21.41 -12.00 7.14
N LYS A 52 -22.71 -11.87 7.42
CA LYS A 52 -23.41 -10.57 7.39
C LYS A 52 -22.78 -9.57 8.36
N LYS A 53 -22.51 -9.97 9.59
CA LYS A 53 -21.82 -9.13 10.58
C LYS A 53 -20.42 -8.74 10.14
N LEU A 54 -19.70 -9.65 9.47
CA LEU A 54 -18.38 -9.38 8.90
C LEU A 54 -18.47 -8.28 7.83
N VAL A 55 -19.44 -8.37 6.92
CA VAL A 55 -19.71 -7.36 5.88
C VAL A 55 -20.06 -6.01 6.49
N GLU A 56 -20.94 -5.95 7.48
CA GLU A 56 -21.34 -4.72 8.17
C GLU A 56 -20.15 -4.06 8.89
N THR A 57 -19.34 -4.86 9.58
CA THR A 57 -18.13 -4.37 10.25
C THR A 57 -17.11 -3.83 9.23
N THR A 58 -16.95 -4.52 8.10
CA THR A 58 -16.07 -4.09 7.01
C THR A 58 -16.59 -2.80 6.37
N LYS A 59 -17.90 -2.71 6.08
CA LYS A 59 -18.54 -1.49 5.55
C LYS A 59 -18.24 -0.29 6.46
N SER A 60 -18.41 -0.44 7.77
CA SER A 60 -18.12 0.63 8.72
C SER A 60 -16.64 1.02 8.75
N ALA A 61 -15.71 0.03 8.74
CA ALA A 61 -14.28 0.28 8.76
C ALA A 61 -13.81 1.08 7.53
N ILE A 62 -14.22 0.66 6.33
CA ILE A 62 -13.77 1.29 5.09
C ILE A 62 -14.43 2.65 4.82
N LYS A 63 -15.67 2.85 5.29
CA LYS A 63 -16.39 4.12 5.17
C LYS A 63 -15.82 5.20 6.11
N GLU A 64 -15.51 4.82 7.33
CA GLU A 64 -15.04 5.75 8.36
C GLU A 64 -13.53 5.99 8.25
N ASP A 65 -12.76 4.92 8.16
CA ASP A 65 -11.30 4.95 8.29
C ASP A 65 -10.57 4.70 6.97
N GLY A 66 -11.15 3.94 6.03
CA GLY A 66 -10.44 3.45 4.84
C GLY A 66 -9.26 2.53 5.17
N PHE A 67 -9.12 2.19 6.45
CA PHE A 67 -8.08 1.34 7.04
C PHE A 67 -8.71 0.31 7.97
N LEU A 68 -8.12 -0.87 8.03
CA LEU A 68 -8.49 -1.94 8.95
C LEU A 68 -7.32 -2.89 9.22
N PHE A 69 -7.41 -3.68 10.27
CA PHE A 69 -6.57 -4.85 10.45
C PHE A 69 -7.24 -6.08 9.84
N LEU A 70 -6.46 -6.89 9.12
CA LEU A 70 -6.89 -8.19 8.62
C LEU A 70 -6.10 -9.28 9.35
N THR A 71 -6.81 -10.25 9.91
CA THR A 71 -6.23 -11.40 10.64
C THR A 71 -6.77 -12.71 10.08
N ASN A 72 -6.16 -13.82 10.47
CA ASN A 72 -6.57 -15.17 10.06
C ASN A 72 -6.73 -15.33 8.54
N TYR A 73 -5.75 -14.75 7.80
CA TYR A 73 -5.71 -14.80 6.34
C TYR A 73 -4.88 -15.99 5.80
N GLY A 74 -4.38 -16.87 6.69
CA GLY A 74 -3.77 -18.16 6.32
C GLY A 74 -2.25 -18.18 6.35
N VAL A 75 -1.56 -17.07 6.68
CA VAL A 75 -0.10 -17.04 6.89
C VAL A 75 0.19 -17.06 8.39
N SER A 76 1.05 -17.96 8.85
CA SER A 76 1.48 -18.00 10.26
C SER A 76 2.49 -16.90 10.57
N LEU A 77 2.67 -16.58 11.86
CA LEU A 77 3.66 -15.60 12.28
C LEU A 77 5.10 -16.05 11.92
N GLU A 78 5.39 -17.35 12.01
CA GLU A 78 6.68 -17.94 11.61
C GLU A 78 6.94 -17.74 10.11
N GLN A 79 5.96 -18.06 9.26
CA GLN A 79 6.05 -17.85 7.83
C GLN A 79 6.24 -16.40 7.47
N LEU A 80 5.57 -15.49 8.19
CA LEU A 80 5.75 -14.07 8.02
C LEU A 80 7.16 -13.61 8.44
N HIS A 81 7.67 -14.06 9.59
CA HIS A 81 9.05 -13.78 10.02
C HIS A 81 10.07 -14.27 9.01
N ARG A 82 9.82 -15.42 8.35
CA ARG A 82 10.66 -15.91 7.26
C ARG A 82 10.72 -14.91 6.10
N GLN A 83 9.60 -14.32 5.69
CA GLN A 83 9.58 -13.29 4.63
C GLN A 83 10.33 -12.02 5.05
N PHE A 84 10.23 -11.61 6.32
CA PHE A 84 11.04 -10.51 6.86
C PHE A 84 12.54 -10.85 6.85
N SER A 85 12.91 -12.10 7.14
CA SER A 85 14.31 -12.57 7.06
C SER A 85 14.84 -12.46 5.63
N LEU A 86 14.05 -12.86 4.63
CA LEU A 86 14.44 -12.73 3.21
C LEU A 86 14.60 -11.26 2.79
N ALA A 87 13.71 -10.39 3.23
CA ALA A 87 13.80 -8.97 2.95
C ALA A 87 15.03 -8.31 3.62
N GLN A 88 15.30 -8.67 4.88
CA GLN A 88 16.51 -8.23 5.58
C GLN A 88 17.76 -8.70 4.86
N TYR A 89 17.81 -9.98 4.46
CA TYR A 89 18.91 -10.58 3.73
C TYR A 89 19.16 -9.87 2.40
N LEU A 90 18.11 -9.53 1.64
CA LEU A 90 18.24 -8.76 0.41
C LEU A 90 18.96 -7.43 0.68
N HIS A 91 18.47 -6.61 1.61
CA HIS A 91 19.04 -5.30 1.89
C HIS A 91 20.48 -5.34 2.42
N GLN A 92 20.86 -6.42 3.11
CA GLN A 92 22.19 -6.61 3.67
C GLN A 92 23.19 -7.16 2.65
N ASN A 93 22.73 -7.88 1.62
CA ASN A 93 23.60 -8.64 0.71
C ASN A 93 23.50 -8.24 -0.77
N ILE A 94 22.63 -7.30 -1.14
CA ILE A 94 22.61 -6.79 -2.50
C ILE A 94 23.93 -6.13 -2.85
N SER A 95 24.60 -6.61 -3.91
CA SER A 95 25.87 -6.09 -4.37
C SER A 95 25.73 -4.69 -4.96
N GLN A 96 26.85 -3.95 -5.03
CA GLN A 96 26.86 -2.64 -5.68
C GLN A 96 26.57 -2.78 -7.19
N GLU A 97 27.05 -3.85 -7.83
CA GLU A 97 26.77 -4.18 -9.23
C GLU A 97 25.27 -4.39 -9.46
N ASP A 98 24.59 -5.16 -8.59
CA ASP A 98 23.14 -5.37 -8.68
C ASP A 98 22.36 -4.07 -8.43
N LYS A 99 22.81 -3.22 -7.49
CA LYS A 99 22.20 -1.90 -7.23
C LYS A 99 22.23 -0.99 -8.46
N GLU A 100 23.32 -1.04 -9.23
CA GLU A 100 23.48 -0.26 -10.45
C GLU A 100 22.71 -0.87 -11.62
N ARG A 101 22.78 -2.19 -11.80
CA ARG A 101 22.11 -2.93 -12.87
C ARG A 101 20.57 -2.85 -12.75
N LEU A 102 20.08 -2.92 -11.53
CA LEU A 102 18.64 -2.95 -11.21
C LEU A 102 18.10 -1.60 -10.74
N LEU A 103 18.85 -0.53 -11.00
CA LEU A 103 18.43 0.81 -10.58
C LEU A 103 17.06 1.15 -11.18
N TRP A 104 16.15 1.55 -10.34
CA TRP A 104 14.79 1.94 -10.74
C TRP A 104 14.81 3.11 -11.75
N ASP A 105 13.90 3.04 -12.71
CA ASP A 105 13.68 4.14 -13.66
C ASP A 105 12.19 4.53 -13.67
N PRO A 106 11.80 5.56 -12.91
CA PRO A 106 10.40 5.98 -12.84
C PRO A 106 9.87 6.61 -14.15
N SER A 107 10.73 6.92 -15.12
CA SER A 107 10.29 7.39 -16.44
C SER A 107 9.53 6.32 -17.22
N THR A 108 9.69 5.05 -16.84
CA THR A 108 8.96 3.90 -17.38
C THR A 108 7.49 3.80 -16.94
N GLY A 109 7.05 4.68 -16.02
CA GLY A 109 5.70 4.64 -15.46
C GLY A 109 5.48 3.57 -14.39
N VAL A 110 6.57 2.96 -13.88
CA VAL A 110 6.58 1.99 -12.77
C VAL A 110 7.75 2.27 -11.83
N PHE A 111 7.70 1.70 -10.64
CA PHE A 111 8.78 1.80 -9.64
C PHE A 111 9.59 0.50 -9.52
N ALA A 112 9.72 -0.28 -10.61
CA ALA A 112 10.40 -1.58 -10.59
C ALA A 112 11.88 -1.47 -10.20
N GLY A 113 12.40 -2.52 -9.54
CA GLY A 113 13.81 -2.64 -9.20
C GLY A 113 14.24 -1.94 -7.93
N PHE A 114 15.53 -1.60 -7.86
CA PHE A 114 16.18 -1.04 -6.68
C PHE A 114 16.14 0.49 -6.65
N LYS A 115 15.60 1.04 -5.58
CA LYS A 115 15.67 2.47 -5.29
C LYS A 115 16.62 2.72 -4.12
N PRO A 116 17.71 3.45 -4.31
CA PRO A 116 18.64 3.80 -3.23
C PRO A 116 18.03 4.82 -2.26
N ARG A 117 18.62 4.91 -1.06
CA ARG A 117 18.38 6.06 -0.16
C ARG A 117 18.64 7.35 -0.93
N PHE A 118 17.85 8.39 -0.61
CA PHE A 118 17.97 9.71 -1.24
C PHE A 118 17.69 9.74 -2.75
N GLY A 119 17.04 8.70 -3.28
CA GLY A 119 16.65 8.61 -4.69
C GLY A 119 15.54 9.59 -5.07
N TRP A 120 14.66 9.94 -4.14
CA TRP A 120 13.65 10.96 -4.34
C TRP A 120 14.16 12.32 -3.86
N LYS A 121 14.41 13.20 -4.82
CA LYS A 121 14.70 14.61 -4.55
C LYS A 121 13.38 15.35 -4.39
N ARG A 122 13.12 15.83 -3.19
CA ARG A 122 12.08 16.83 -2.94
C ARG A 122 12.79 18.09 -2.50
N GLU A 123 12.22 19.25 -2.64
CA GLU A 123 12.80 20.57 -2.37
C GLU A 123 14.28 20.65 -1.92
N LYS A 124 14.92 21.78 -2.09
CA LYS A 124 16.34 22.09 -1.79
C LYS A 124 16.92 21.27 -0.63
N GLY A 125 17.51 20.10 -0.93
CA GLY A 125 18.24 19.28 0.04
C GLY A 125 17.40 18.29 0.85
N ASN A 126 16.09 18.18 0.61
CA ASN A 126 15.24 17.16 1.25
C ASN A 126 15.24 15.87 0.45
N TYR A 127 15.91 14.86 0.98
CA TYR A 127 15.96 13.52 0.40
C TYR A 127 15.19 12.54 1.30
N ASP A 128 14.57 11.53 0.69
CA ASP A 128 13.96 10.44 1.47
C ASP A 128 15.03 9.58 2.17
N GLY A 129 14.63 8.93 3.27
CA GLY A 129 15.49 7.98 4.02
C GLY A 129 15.15 6.51 3.73
N ILE A 130 14.54 6.21 2.57
CA ILE A 130 14.01 4.90 2.25
C ILE A 130 14.84 4.25 1.15
N GLU A 131 15.27 3.03 1.38
CA GLU A 131 15.77 2.12 0.36
C GLU A 131 14.69 1.06 0.10
N HIS A 132 14.47 0.66 -1.13
CA HIS A 132 13.55 -0.44 -1.40
C HIS A 132 13.90 -1.20 -2.69
N PHE A 133 13.45 -2.45 -2.75
CA PHE A 133 13.35 -3.24 -3.96
C PHE A 133 11.88 -3.56 -4.24
N ASN A 134 11.44 -3.35 -5.46
CA ASN A 134 10.08 -3.63 -5.91
C ASN A 134 10.07 -4.74 -6.94
N PHE A 135 9.27 -5.77 -6.66
CA PHE A 135 9.01 -6.89 -7.56
C PHE A 135 7.69 -6.64 -8.29
N TYR A 136 7.77 -6.31 -9.57
CA TYR A 136 6.65 -6.31 -10.50
C TYR A 136 6.57 -7.65 -11.24
N SER A 137 5.61 -7.84 -12.13
CA SER A 137 5.47 -9.11 -12.87
C SER A 137 6.75 -9.54 -13.60
N PRO A 138 7.50 -8.66 -14.30
CA PRO A 138 8.74 -9.06 -14.96
C PRO A 138 9.84 -9.58 -14.02
N GLU A 139 9.90 -9.14 -12.77
CA GLU A 139 10.86 -9.61 -11.78
C GLU A 139 10.56 -11.05 -11.29
N PHE A 140 9.34 -11.54 -11.49
CA PHE A 140 8.97 -12.93 -11.22
C PHE A 140 9.14 -13.84 -12.43
N GLU A 141 9.25 -13.28 -13.63
CA GLU A 141 9.38 -14.02 -14.89
C GLU A 141 10.83 -14.19 -15.34
N ASP A 142 11.70 -13.23 -14.99
CA ASP A 142 13.09 -13.15 -15.40
C ASP A 142 14.00 -12.96 -14.17
N ILE A 143 14.75 -14.01 -13.83
CA ILE A 143 15.66 -14.05 -12.69
C ILE A 143 16.76 -12.97 -12.75
N GLU A 144 17.16 -12.54 -13.98
CA GLU A 144 18.16 -11.51 -14.17
C GLU A 144 17.66 -10.10 -13.74
N ARG A 145 16.35 -9.95 -13.51
CA ARG A 145 15.74 -8.71 -13.04
C ARG A 145 15.73 -8.58 -11.51
N VAL A 146 16.24 -9.55 -10.80
CA VAL A 146 16.34 -9.53 -9.34
C VAL A 146 17.78 -9.63 -8.87
N PRO A 147 18.10 -9.17 -7.64
CA PRO A 147 19.45 -9.27 -7.10
C PRO A 147 19.93 -10.73 -6.98
N ASN A 148 21.18 -10.99 -7.36
CA ASN A 148 21.77 -12.32 -7.34
C ASN A 148 21.66 -13.00 -5.97
N CYS A 149 21.77 -12.23 -4.89
CA CYS A 149 21.71 -12.76 -3.53
C CYS A 149 20.38 -13.44 -3.18
N ILE A 150 19.27 -13.08 -3.84
CA ILE A 150 17.95 -13.67 -3.56
C ILE A 150 17.50 -14.70 -4.60
N HIS A 151 18.27 -14.95 -5.67
CA HIS A 151 17.94 -15.98 -6.66
C HIS A 151 17.52 -17.33 -6.03
N PRO A 152 18.25 -17.84 -5.00
CA PRO A 152 17.90 -19.12 -4.37
C PRO A 152 16.51 -19.14 -3.67
N PHE A 153 15.94 -17.96 -3.42
CA PHE A 153 14.71 -17.79 -2.63
C PHE A 153 13.51 -17.32 -3.47
N MET A 154 13.70 -17.11 -4.78
CA MET A 154 12.63 -16.56 -5.63
C MET A 154 11.38 -17.46 -5.70
N ASP A 155 11.52 -18.79 -5.68
CA ASP A 155 10.37 -19.68 -5.62
C ASP A 155 9.52 -19.46 -4.37
N GLU A 156 10.17 -19.20 -3.23
CA GLU A 156 9.50 -18.97 -1.95
C GLU A 156 8.80 -17.59 -1.94
N ILE A 157 9.47 -16.55 -2.47
CA ILE A 157 8.91 -15.20 -2.59
C ILE A 157 7.74 -15.20 -3.59
N THR A 158 7.89 -15.90 -4.73
CA THR A 158 6.86 -16.03 -5.75
C THR A 158 5.61 -16.72 -5.19
N ALA A 159 5.77 -17.87 -4.52
CA ALA A 159 4.65 -18.57 -3.90
C ALA A 159 3.94 -17.76 -2.83
N PHE A 160 4.69 -16.96 -2.06
CA PHE A 160 4.12 -16.05 -1.07
C PHE A 160 3.29 -14.95 -1.73
N CYS A 161 3.80 -14.29 -2.76
CA CYS A 161 3.09 -13.27 -3.50
C CYS A 161 1.85 -13.82 -4.23
N ASP A 162 1.97 -14.99 -4.85
CA ASP A 162 0.85 -15.66 -5.51
C ASP A 162 -0.28 -15.98 -4.51
N TYR A 163 0.07 -16.46 -3.31
CA TYR A 163 -0.89 -16.68 -2.24
C TYR A 163 -1.56 -15.35 -1.78
N LEU A 164 -0.78 -14.28 -1.61
CA LEU A 164 -1.33 -12.97 -1.25
C LEU A 164 -2.31 -12.47 -2.31
N MET A 165 -2.01 -12.63 -3.59
CA MET A 165 -2.87 -12.22 -4.68
C MET A 165 -4.12 -13.11 -4.77
N LYS A 166 -3.93 -14.41 -5.00
CA LYS A 166 -5.00 -15.32 -5.40
C LYS A 166 -5.87 -15.81 -4.23
N SER A 167 -5.34 -15.77 -3.00
CA SER A 167 -6.08 -16.19 -1.81
C SER A 167 -6.47 -14.98 -0.95
N VAL A 168 -5.52 -14.19 -0.49
CA VAL A 168 -5.80 -13.13 0.49
C VAL A 168 -6.53 -11.96 -0.17
N ASN A 169 -5.96 -11.38 -1.23
CA ASN A 169 -6.54 -10.23 -1.92
C ASN A 169 -7.87 -10.59 -2.60
N ARG A 170 -7.97 -11.74 -3.26
CA ARG A 170 -9.23 -12.19 -3.87
C ARG A 170 -10.37 -12.29 -2.85
N ARG A 171 -10.11 -12.89 -1.68
CA ARG A 171 -11.12 -13.00 -0.61
C ARG A 171 -11.46 -11.64 0.01
N LEU A 172 -10.46 -10.74 0.13
CA LEU A 172 -10.71 -9.37 0.55
C LEU A 172 -11.60 -8.63 -0.48
N LEU A 173 -11.32 -8.75 -1.78
CA LEU A 173 -12.14 -8.17 -2.84
C LEU A 173 -13.54 -8.77 -2.91
N LYS A 174 -13.69 -10.09 -2.64
CA LYS A 174 -15.00 -10.70 -2.45
C LYS A 174 -15.78 -10.02 -1.32
N LEU A 175 -15.17 -9.83 -0.16
CA LEU A 175 -15.80 -9.12 0.96
C LEU A 175 -16.17 -7.67 0.60
N LEU A 176 -15.32 -6.98 -0.15
CA LEU A 176 -15.61 -5.63 -0.64
C LEU A 176 -16.73 -5.61 -1.71
N SER A 177 -16.82 -6.62 -2.57
CA SER A 177 -17.94 -6.79 -3.51
C SER A 177 -19.26 -6.96 -2.76
N MET A 178 -19.28 -7.77 -1.69
CA MET A 178 -20.45 -7.94 -0.82
C MET A 178 -20.85 -6.63 -0.14
N VAL A 179 -19.91 -5.79 0.27
CA VAL A 179 -20.21 -4.45 0.82
C VAL A 179 -20.91 -3.56 -0.21
N LEU A 180 -20.54 -3.67 -1.49
CA LEU A 180 -21.18 -2.95 -2.60
C LEU A 180 -22.46 -3.63 -3.08
N GLU A 181 -22.85 -4.76 -2.47
CA GLU A 181 -23.99 -5.58 -2.86
C GLU A 181 -23.89 -6.08 -4.31
N LEU A 182 -22.66 -6.31 -4.78
CA LEU A 182 -22.31 -6.87 -6.09
C LEU A 182 -22.08 -8.39 -5.97
N PRO A 183 -22.07 -9.13 -7.09
CA PRO A 183 -21.66 -10.53 -7.10
C PRO A 183 -20.28 -10.74 -6.44
N ASP A 184 -20.09 -11.87 -5.80
CA ASP A 184 -18.91 -12.17 -4.95
C ASP A 184 -17.56 -11.88 -5.60
N ASP A 185 -17.36 -12.31 -6.85
CA ASP A 185 -16.10 -12.11 -7.57
C ASP A 185 -16.09 -10.83 -8.46
N TYR A 186 -17.09 -9.93 -8.33
CA TYR A 186 -17.21 -8.77 -9.23
C TYR A 186 -15.94 -7.91 -9.28
N LEU A 187 -15.40 -7.51 -8.13
CA LEU A 187 -14.20 -6.68 -8.08
C LEU A 187 -12.94 -7.44 -8.55
N TRP A 188 -12.89 -8.74 -8.31
CA TRP A 188 -11.82 -9.59 -8.81
C TRP A 188 -11.85 -9.67 -10.34
N ASP A 189 -13.01 -9.99 -10.92
CA ASP A 189 -13.15 -10.24 -12.36
C ASP A 189 -13.13 -8.96 -13.20
N ASN A 190 -13.66 -7.84 -12.68
CA ASN A 190 -13.87 -6.63 -13.47
C ASN A 190 -12.90 -5.49 -13.15
N VAL A 191 -12.31 -5.47 -11.96
CA VAL A 191 -11.49 -4.35 -11.49
C VAL A 191 -10.03 -4.76 -11.30
N GLN A 192 -9.77 -5.84 -10.55
CA GLN A 192 -8.42 -6.25 -10.18
C GLN A 192 -7.64 -6.75 -11.40
N SER A 193 -6.39 -6.27 -11.56
CA SER A 193 -5.41 -6.93 -12.42
C SER A 193 -4.79 -8.08 -11.64
N HIS A 194 -4.90 -9.30 -12.17
CA HIS A 194 -4.46 -10.52 -11.50
C HIS A 194 -3.71 -11.51 -12.40
N ASP A 195 -3.30 -11.04 -13.59
CA ASP A 195 -2.46 -11.82 -14.48
C ASP A 195 -1.05 -11.97 -13.89
N GLY A 196 -0.47 -13.17 -13.96
CA GLY A 196 0.81 -13.47 -13.32
C GLY A 196 0.74 -13.49 -11.78
N VAL A 197 1.84 -13.12 -11.13
CA VAL A 197 2.01 -13.19 -9.66
C VAL A 197 1.42 -11.97 -8.95
N VAL A 198 1.61 -10.77 -9.51
CA VAL A 198 1.24 -9.49 -8.87
C VAL A 198 0.33 -8.61 -9.72
N GLY A 199 -0.07 -9.05 -10.92
CA GLY A 199 -0.85 -8.24 -11.86
C GLY A 199 -0.16 -6.91 -12.19
N ASP A 200 -0.94 -5.81 -12.27
CA ASP A 200 -0.42 -4.43 -12.41
C ASP A 200 0.02 -3.82 -11.06
N GLY A 201 0.12 -4.64 -10.03
CA GLY A 201 0.64 -4.29 -8.72
C GLY A 201 2.11 -4.62 -8.56
N TYR A 202 2.59 -4.65 -7.31
CA TYR A 202 3.96 -5.04 -6.98
C TYR A 202 4.12 -5.40 -5.51
N PHE A 203 5.12 -6.21 -5.22
CA PHE A 203 5.57 -6.49 -3.86
C PHE A 203 6.80 -5.65 -3.54
N ARG A 204 6.83 -5.04 -2.35
CA ARG A 204 7.92 -4.16 -1.93
C ARG A 204 8.59 -4.66 -0.68
N HIS A 205 9.90 -4.78 -0.73
CA HIS A 205 10.78 -4.82 0.43
C HIS A 205 11.34 -3.42 0.66
N ALA A 206 10.96 -2.76 1.76
CA ALA A 206 11.40 -1.39 2.05
C ALA A 206 12.11 -1.31 3.39
N LEU A 207 13.24 -0.61 3.42
CA LEU A 207 14.01 -0.34 4.62
C LEU A 207 14.07 1.17 4.87
N TYR A 208 13.44 1.60 5.96
CA TYR A 208 13.50 2.97 6.44
C TYR A 208 14.64 3.11 7.44
N TYR A 209 15.53 4.03 7.18
CA TYR A 209 16.67 4.31 8.05
C TYR A 209 16.32 5.38 9.09
N PRO A 210 17.01 5.40 10.25
CA PRO A 210 16.97 6.53 11.16
C PRO A 210 17.29 7.84 10.45
N LEU A 211 16.63 8.93 10.84
CA LEU A 211 16.93 10.26 10.33
C LEU A 211 18.11 10.84 11.13
N GLU A 212 19.15 11.30 10.43
CA GLU A 212 20.37 11.81 11.04
C GLU A 212 20.73 13.20 10.50
N GLY A 213 21.44 13.99 11.32
CA GLY A 213 22.05 15.26 10.93
C GLY A 213 21.09 16.26 10.29
N GLN A 214 21.49 16.83 9.16
CA GLN A 214 20.71 17.82 8.42
C GLN A 214 19.37 17.26 7.91
N HIS A 215 19.31 15.96 7.59
CA HIS A 215 18.08 15.32 7.13
C HIS A 215 17.00 15.26 8.22
N LYS A 216 17.40 15.09 9.49
CA LYS A 216 16.46 15.11 10.62
C LYS A 216 15.84 16.50 10.78
N ALA A 217 16.63 17.56 10.71
CA ALA A 217 16.18 18.93 10.86
C ALA A 217 15.25 19.37 9.71
N SER A 218 15.61 19.03 8.46
CA SER A 218 14.86 19.46 7.28
C SER A 218 13.52 18.74 7.11
N ARG A 219 13.40 17.47 7.56
CA ARG A 219 12.19 16.65 7.36
C ARG A 219 11.17 16.76 8.48
N LYS A 220 11.45 17.51 9.55
CA LYS A 220 10.53 17.71 10.68
C LYS A 220 9.88 16.39 11.16
N GLY A 221 10.68 15.32 11.25
CA GLY A 221 10.21 14.02 11.71
C GLY A 221 9.35 13.21 10.71
N VAL A 222 9.43 13.49 9.41
CA VAL A 222 8.69 12.73 8.38
C VAL A 222 9.65 11.86 7.57
N ARG A 223 9.44 10.53 7.57
CA ARG A 223 10.20 9.57 6.73
C ARG A 223 9.58 9.42 5.34
N MET A 224 8.24 9.43 5.25
CA MET A 224 7.50 9.47 3.98
C MET A 224 6.30 10.42 4.15
N TYR A 225 6.18 11.39 3.23
CA TYR A 225 5.11 12.39 3.29
C TYR A 225 3.72 11.79 3.09
N GLY A 226 2.71 12.50 3.57
CA GLY A 226 1.31 12.11 3.46
C GLY A 226 0.87 11.96 2.01
N HIS A 227 0.19 10.86 1.73
CA HIS A 227 -0.34 10.51 0.42
C HIS A 227 -1.52 9.55 0.57
N THR A 228 -2.24 9.35 -0.51
CA THR A 228 -3.17 8.24 -0.69
C THR A 228 -2.58 7.29 -1.74
N ASP A 229 -2.85 5.99 -1.62
CA ASP A 229 -2.45 5.01 -2.63
C ASP A 229 -3.35 5.12 -3.86
N TYR A 230 -2.80 4.93 -5.06
CA TYR A 230 -3.57 5.02 -6.29
C TYR A 230 -4.22 3.71 -6.76
N GLY A 231 -3.76 2.57 -6.23
CA GLY A 231 -4.24 1.24 -6.61
C GLY A 231 -5.61 0.85 -6.03
N THR A 232 -5.85 -0.46 -5.92
CA THR A 232 -7.05 -1.04 -5.31
C THR A 232 -6.88 -1.20 -3.81
N THR A 233 -6.18 -2.22 -3.35
CA THR A 233 -5.88 -2.50 -1.94
C THR A 233 -4.39 -2.49 -1.70
N THR A 234 -3.98 -2.08 -0.51
CA THR A 234 -2.60 -2.21 -0.02
C THR A 234 -2.60 -3.16 1.17
N LEU A 235 -1.77 -4.19 1.12
CA LEU A 235 -1.57 -5.14 2.19
C LEU A 235 -0.20 -4.87 2.83
N LEU A 236 -0.19 -4.14 3.93
CA LEU A 236 1.01 -3.81 4.68
C LEU A 236 1.14 -4.75 5.88
N PHE A 237 2.24 -5.45 5.99
CA PHE A 237 2.50 -6.30 7.15
C PHE A 237 2.82 -5.44 8.39
N SER A 238 2.09 -5.68 9.48
CA SER A 238 2.26 -4.94 10.73
C SER A 238 3.64 -5.22 11.34
N VAL A 239 4.34 -4.17 11.76
CA VAL A 239 5.69 -4.26 12.34
C VAL A 239 5.81 -3.47 13.64
N PRO A 240 6.70 -3.89 14.59
CA PRO A 240 6.80 -3.27 15.91
C PRO A 240 7.28 -1.83 15.92
N VAL A 241 8.06 -1.40 14.89
CA VAL A 241 8.52 -0.01 14.81
C VAL A 241 7.36 0.89 14.42
N THR A 242 6.93 1.69 15.37
CA THR A 242 5.78 2.60 15.27
C THR A 242 6.14 3.83 14.43
N ALA A 243 5.58 3.94 13.24
CA ALA A 243 5.87 5.05 12.34
C ALA A 243 4.72 5.40 11.38
N LEU A 244 3.85 4.43 11.06
CA LEU A 244 2.70 4.67 10.21
C LEU A 244 1.67 5.52 10.95
N GLN A 245 1.24 6.61 10.31
CA GLN A 245 0.15 7.45 10.79
C GLN A 245 -0.92 7.59 9.71
N ILE A 246 -2.17 7.62 10.13
CA ILE A 246 -3.33 7.92 9.29
C ILE A 246 -3.96 9.25 9.70
N TRP A 247 -4.55 9.96 8.74
CA TRP A 247 -5.33 11.16 9.00
C TRP A 247 -6.75 10.78 9.41
N LYS A 248 -7.07 10.97 10.69
CA LYS A 248 -8.36 10.62 11.28
C LYS A 248 -8.76 11.67 12.29
N GLU A 249 -10.02 12.15 12.22
CA GLU A 249 -10.53 13.18 13.14
C GLU A 249 -9.65 14.45 13.18
N ASP A 250 -9.27 14.94 12.00
CA ASP A 250 -8.46 16.13 11.78
C ASP A 250 -7.09 16.13 12.47
N ARG A 251 -6.51 14.95 12.68
CA ARG A 251 -5.16 14.77 13.24
C ARG A 251 -4.50 13.48 12.75
N TRP A 252 -3.19 13.45 12.91
CA TRP A 252 -2.39 12.26 12.64
C TRP A 252 -2.45 11.31 13.84
N LYS A 253 -2.91 10.07 13.63
CA LYS A 253 -2.92 9.02 14.64
C LYS A 253 -2.03 7.86 14.21
N PHE A 254 -1.24 7.34 15.14
CA PHE A 254 -0.37 6.18 14.88
C PHE A 254 -1.19 4.90 14.74
N VAL A 255 -0.82 4.07 13.77
CA VAL A 255 -1.36 2.72 13.64
C VAL A 255 -0.62 1.79 14.61
N PRO A 256 -1.31 1.14 15.56
CA PRO A 256 -0.66 0.26 16.51
C PRO A 256 -0.13 -1.02 15.85
N TYR A 257 0.92 -1.60 16.43
CA TYR A 257 1.41 -2.90 16.05
C TYR A 257 0.43 -4.00 16.47
N LYS A 258 0.13 -4.91 15.55
CA LYS A 258 -0.66 -6.12 15.81
C LYS A 258 0.08 -7.31 15.22
N PRO A 259 0.66 -8.22 16.05
CA PRO A 259 1.44 -9.36 15.56
C PRO A 259 0.67 -10.20 14.55
N GLY A 260 1.30 -10.54 13.43
CA GLY A 260 0.72 -11.38 12.39
C GLY A 260 -0.41 -10.75 11.57
N ALA A 261 -0.84 -9.53 11.89
CA ALA A 261 -1.90 -8.87 11.13
C ALA A 261 -1.35 -8.14 9.89
N LEU A 262 -2.21 -8.03 8.88
CA LEU A 262 -2.07 -7.04 7.83
C LEU A 262 -2.79 -5.75 8.24
N VAL A 263 -2.16 -4.62 7.94
CA VAL A 263 -2.82 -3.32 7.87
C VAL A 263 -3.29 -3.15 6.43
N ILE A 264 -4.58 -3.11 6.23
CA ILE A 264 -5.19 -2.93 4.92
C ILE A 264 -5.61 -1.47 4.77
N ASN A 265 -5.29 -0.88 3.63
CA ASN A 265 -5.91 0.37 3.20
C ASN A 265 -6.44 0.27 1.76
N LEU A 266 -7.45 1.07 1.48
CA LEU A 266 -8.04 1.17 0.17
C LEU A 266 -7.41 2.33 -0.61
N GLY A 267 -7.17 2.11 -1.90
CA GLY A 267 -6.61 3.10 -2.79
C GLY A 267 -7.66 3.91 -3.54
N GLN A 268 -7.20 4.93 -4.26
CA GLN A 268 -8.02 5.87 -5.03
C GLN A 268 -8.91 5.17 -6.06
N THR A 269 -8.42 4.09 -6.69
CA THR A 269 -9.23 3.31 -7.63
C THR A 269 -10.51 2.79 -6.98
N LEU A 270 -10.43 2.18 -5.80
CA LEU A 270 -11.61 1.66 -5.11
C LEU A 270 -12.51 2.79 -4.58
N GLU A 271 -11.96 3.95 -4.21
CA GLU A 271 -12.77 5.11 -3.86
C GLU A 271 -13.61 5.57 -5.06
N VAL A 272 -13.00 5.67 -6.24
CA VAL A 272 -13.73 6.07 -7.47
C VAL A 272 -14.77 5.02 -7.88
N ILE A 273 -14.36 3.75 -7.93
CA ILE A 273 -15.23 2.63 -8.33
C ILE A 273 -16.47 2.52 -7.41
N SER A 274 -16.30 2.75 -6.12
CA SER A 274 -17.38 2.69 -5.15
C SER A 274 -18.25 3.95 -5.09
N GLY A 275 -18.01 4.95 -5.95
CA GLY A 275 -18.73 6.23 -5.88
C GLY A 275 -18.53 6.96 -4.55
N GLY A 276 -17.35 6.83 -3.95
CA GLY A 276 -16.97 7.46 -2.68
C GLY A 276 -17.41 6.71 -1.42
N HIS A 277 -18.07 5.54 -1.53
CA HIS A 277 -18.41 4.74 -0.35
C HIS A 277 -17.18 4.12 0.33
N PHE A 278 -16.13 3.87 -0.42
CA PHE A 278 -14.84 3.45 0.08
C PHE A 278 -13.92 4.67 0.18
N LYS A 279 -13.18 4.77 1.27
CA LYS A 279 -12.34 5.93 1.54
C LYS A 279 -10.87 5.62 1.27
N ALA A 280 -10.23 6.37 0.39
CA ALA A 280 -8.77 6.37 0.27
C ALA A 280 -8.20 7.37 1.29
N THR A 281 -7.67 6.86 2.39
CA THR A 281 -7.28 7.70 3.52
C THR A 281 -5.83 8.17 3.41
N LEU A 282 -5.63 9.46 3.67
CA LEU A 282 -4.33 10.09 3.74
C LEU A 282 -3.51 9.44 4.87
N HIS A 283 -2.29 9.00 4.55
CA HIS A 283 -1.39 8.36 5.50
C HIS A 283 0.07 8.74 5.23
N LYS A 284 0.91 8.64 6.25
CA LYS A 284 2.35 8.96 6.18
C LYS A 284 3.18 8.02 7.03
N VAL A 285 4.49 8.02 6.81
CA VAL A 285 5.46 7.40 7.72
C VAL A 285 6.24 8.50 8.41
N SER A 286 6.04 8.64 9.72
CA SER A 286 6.76 9.60 10.56
C SER A 286 8.05 9.00 11.10
N GLU A 287 8.85 9.83 11.76
CA GLU A 287 9.90 9.36 12.66
C GLU A 287 9.22 8.57 13.79
N PRO A 288 9.77 7.42 14.21
CA PRO A 288 9.27 6.68 15.36
C PRO A 288 9.34 7.49 16.65
N PRO A 289 8.63 7.04 17.72
CA PRO A 289 8.78 7.59 19.08
C PRO A 289 10.24 7.56 19.53
N ALA A 290 10.59 8.37 20.56
CA ALA A 290 11.98 8.57 20.96
C ALA A 290 12.71 7.27 21.34
N ASP A 291 11.99 6.32 21.94
CA ASP A 291 12.51 5.00 22.29
C ASP A 291 12.80 4.07 21.10
N GLN A 292 12.31 4.43 19.89
CA GLN A 292 12.52 3.66 18.66
C GLN A 292 13.21 4.46 17.54
N GLN A 293 13.67 5.69 17.76
CA GLN A 293 14.27 6.53 16.70
C GLN A 293 15.54 5.94 16.09
N HIS A 294 16.27 5.13 16.88
CA HIS A 294 17.49 4.44 16.44
C HIS A 294 17.18 3.20 15.58
N GLU A 295 15.93 2.75 15.55
CA GLU A 295 15.56 1.52 14.85
C GLU A 295 15.42 1.75 13.34
N GLN A 296 15.92 0.78 12.59
CA GLN A 296 15.54 0.61 11.19
C GLN A 296 14.15 0.00 11.14
N ARG A 297 13.31 0.48 10.22
CA ARG A 297 11.98 -0.10 10.00
C ARG A 297 11.97 -0.88 8.69
N LEU A 298 12.07 -2.19 8.78
CA LEU A 298 11.82 -3.08 7.65
C LEU A 298 10.31 -3.20 7.42
N SER A 299 9.88 -3.09 6.17
CA SER A 299 8.48 -3.06 5.80
C SER A 299 8.23 -3.90 4.55
N LEU A 300 7.31 -4.82 4.63
CA LEU A 300 6.81 -5.61 3.50
C LEU A 300 5.44 -5.08 3.11
N VAL A 301 5.26 -4.77 1.84
CA VAL A 301 4.02 -4.19 1.33
C VAL A 301 3.65 -4.82 0.00
N PHE A 302 2.42 -5.31 -0.11
CA PHE A 302 1.87 -5.80 -1.35
C PHE A 302 0.83 -4.79 -1.86
N PHE A 303 1.19 -4.08 -2.93
CA PHE A 303 0.33 -3.11 -3.58
C PHE A 303 -0.43 -3.78 -4.71
N ASN A 304 -1.75 -3.69 -4.71
CA ASN A 304 -2.61 -4.23 -5.74
C ASN A 304 -3.03 -3.17 -6.74
N GLY A 305 -2.93 -3.49 -8.01
CA GLY A 305 -3.33 -2.63 -9.11
C GLY A 305 -4.63 -3.10 -9.77
N SER A 306 -5.37 -2.20 -10.37
CA SER A 306 -6.49 -2.54 -11.22
C SER A 306 -6.05 -2.70 -12.68
N LYS A 307 -6.92 -3.29 -13.51
CA LYS A 307 -6.72 -3.42 -14.97
C LYS A 307 -6.37 -2.08 -15.58
N GLY A 308 -5.30 -2.04 -16.37
CA GLY A 308 -4.75 -0.81 -16.89
C GLY A 308 -5.67 -0.04 -17.84
N ASP A 309 -6.45 -0.74 -18.66
CA ASP A 309 -7.39 -0.19 -19.65
C ASP A 309 -8.74 0.24 -19.04
N MET A 310 -9.01 -0.12 -17.80
CA MET A 310 -10.25 0.22 -17.10
C MET A 310 -10.37 1.74 -16.90
N ARG A 311 -11.49 2.33 -17.31
CA ARG A 311 -11.83 3.72 -17.00
C ARG A 311 -12.22 3.89 -15.55
N LEU A 312 -11.69 4.94 -14.90
CA LEU A 312 -11.94 5.25 -13.50
C LEU A 312 -13.30 5.95 -13.33
N LYS A 313 -14.37 5.14 -13.25
CA LYS A 313 -15.75 5.59 -13.05
C LYS A 313 -16.48 4.68 -12.08
N PRO A 314 -17.55 5.17 -11.41
CA PRO A 314 -18.32 4.36 -10.47
C PRO A 314 -19.00 3.16 -11.14
N VAL A 315 -19.13 2.08 -10.37
CA VAL A 315 -19.92 0.89 -10.73
C VAL A 315 -21.39 1.19 -10.41
N THR A 316 -22.09 1.84 -11.33
CA THR A 316 -23.45 2.32 -11.13
C THR A 316 -24.51 1.20 -11.02
N GLU A 317 -24.14 -0.03 -11.41
CA GLU A 317 -24.95 -1.25 -11.20
C GLU A 317 -24.95 -1.76 -9.74
N SER A 318 -24.10 -1.22 -8.85
CA SER A 318 -24.12 -1.56 -7.44
C SER A 318 -25.44 -1.18 -6.79
N PRO A 319 -26.19 -2.14 -6.18
CA PRO A 319 -27.43 -1.83 -5.47
C PRO A 319 -27.22 -0.83 -4.32
N LEU A 320 -26.06 -0.89 -3.64
CA LEU A 320 -25.69 0.10 -2.63
C LEU A 320 -25.67 1.51 -3.21
N ILE A 321 -24.97 1.71 -4.34
CA ILE A 321 -24.84 3.02 -4.99
C ILE A 321 -26.21 3.49 -5.51
N GLN A 322 -27.01 2.60 -6.09
CA GLN A 322 -28.35 2.93 -6.59
C GLN A 322 -29.29 3.39 -5.46
N ARG A 323 -29.15 2.80 -4.28
CA ARG A 323 -29.98 3.12 -3.11
C ARG A 323 -29.50 4.35 -2.35
N GLU A 324 -28.19 4.45 -2.09
CA GLU A 324 -27.62 5.49 -1.22
C GLU A 324 -27.08 6.71 -2.01
N GLY A 325 -26.94 6.58 -3.35
CA GLY A 325 -26.30 7.58 -4.20
C GLY A 325 -24.79 7.65 -4.01
N PHE A 326 -24.17 8.68 -4.56
CA PHE A 326 -22.73 8.94 -4.44
C PHE A 326 -22.37 9.66 -3.15
N VAL A 327 -21.20 9.37 -2.60
CA VAL A 327 -20.64 10.05 -1.42
C VAL A 327 -19.65 11.12 -1.88
N LEU A 328 -20.09 12.38 -1.98
CA LEU A 328 -19.36 13.51 -2.56
C LEU A 328 -18.67 14.42 -1.53
N LYS A 329 -18.55 13.99 -0.27
CA LYS A 329 -18.13 14.90 0.81
C LYS A 329 -16.65 15.20 0.83
N GLN A 330 -15.80 14.23 0.49
CA GLN A 330 -14.34 14.31 0.55
C GLN A 330 -13.72 13.28 -0.39
N GLY A 331 -12.43 13.44 -0.70
CA GLY A 331 -11.64 12.45 -1.41
C GLY A 331 -11.50 12.70 -2.91
N ILE A 332 -10.85 11.76 -3.56
CA ILE A 332 -10.51 11.85 -4.99
C ILE A 332 -11.74 11.66 -5.87
N PHE A 333 -12.72 10.85 -5.43
CA PHE A 333 -13.94 10.59 -6.21
C PHE A 333 -14.71 11.88 -6.54
N MET A 334 -14.80 12.83 -5.60
CA MET A 334 -15.45 14.12 -5.84
C MET A 334 -14.84 14.85 -7.05
N GLN A 335 -13.54 14.74 -7.26
CA GLN A 335 -12.86 15.39 -8.39
C GLN A 335 -13.17 14.65 -9.71
N PHE A 336 -13.21 13.33 -9.68
CA PHE A 336 -13.64 12.52 -10.83
C PHE A 336 -15.10 12.79 -11.21
N GLN A 337 -15.98 12.95 -10.21
CA GLN A 337 -17.38 13.31 -10.47
C GLN A 337 -17.50 14.66 -11.18
N ARG A 338 -16.69 15.65 -10.80
CA ARG A 338 -16.66 16.95 -11.48
C ARG A 338 -16.26 16.84 -12.96
N LEU A 339 -15.31 15.96 -13.29
CA LEU A 339 -14.95 15.71 -14.69
C LEU A 339 -16.14 15.11 -15.45
N MET A 340 -16.80 14.11 -14.86
CA MET A 340 -17.99 13.47 -15.48
C MET A 340 -19.13 14.44 -15.67
N ASP A 341 -19.41 15.28 -14.67
CA ASP A 341 -20.47 16.31 -14.75
C ASP A 341 -20.19 17.37 -15.82
N ALA A 342 -18.90 17.66 -16.05
CA ALA A 342 -18.45 18.56 -17.12
C ALA A 342 -18.37 17.89 -18.51
N GLY A 343 -18.71 16.60 -18.62
CA GLY A 343 -18.60 15.82 -19.86
C GLY A 343 -17.14 15.55 -20.28
N ILE A 344 -16.18 15.67 -19.37
CA ILE A 344 -14.76 15.42 -19.62
C ILE A 344 -14.50 13.92 -19.41
N PRO A 345 -13.88 13.21 -20.37
CA PRO A 345 -13.56 11.81 -20.22
C PRO A 345 -12.64 11.56 -19.02
N VAL A 346 -13.01 10.63 -18.14
CA VAL A 346 -12.14 10.18 -17.05
C VAL A 346 -11.00 9.33 -17.60
N PRO A 347 -9.79 9.40 -16.98
CA PRO A 347 -8.63 8.62 -17.40
C PRO A 347 -8.86 7.11 -17.19
N THR A 348 -8.09 6.30 -17.90
CA THR A 348 -7.90 4.89 -17.58
C THR A 348 -7.01 4.76 -16.32
N ASN A 349 -7.02 3.60 -15.69
CA ASN A 349 -6.15 3.37 -14.55
C ASN A 349 -4.66 3.49 -14.91
N LYS A 350 -4.26 3.03 -16.09
CA LYS A 350 -2.88 3.16 -16.56
C LYS A 350 -2.47 4.63 -16.72
N GLU A 351 -3.28 5.43 -17.43
CA GLU A 351 -3.05 6.87 -17.58
C GLU A 351 -2.94 7.58 -16.22
N TRP A 352 -3.83 7.24 -15.30
CA TRP A 352 -3.85 7.81 -13.95
C TRP A 352 -2.60 7.43 -13.14
N ARG A 353 -2.22 6.16 -13.14
CA ARG A 353 -1.04 5.64 -12.44
C ARG A 353 0.25 6.30 -12.95
N GLU A 354 0.45 6.33 -14.28
CA GLU A 354 1.64 6.91 -14.91
C GLU A 354 1.77 8.40 -14.60
N ALA A 355 0.67 9.14 -14.66
CA ALA A 355 0.64 10.55 -14.30
C ALA A 355 0.95 10.79 -12.82
N GLN A 356 0.42 9.96 -11.91
CA GLN A 356 0.72 10.01 -10.48
C GLN A 356 2.20 9.71 -10.20
N ILE A 357 2.79 8.73 -10.86
CA ILE A 357 4.20 8.36 -10.70
C ILE A 357 5.09 9.51 -11.18
N SER A 358 4.82 10.06 -12.36
CA SER A 358 5.57 11.21 -12.90
C SER A 358 5.56 12.41 -11.95
N THR A 359 4.40 12.76 -11.39
CA THR A 359 4.26 13.87 -10.44
C THR A 359 5.01 13.63 -9.13
N ARG A 360 5.03 12.39 -8.63
CA ARG A 360 5.76 12.06 -7.39
C ARG A 360 7.27 12.11 -7.54
N VAL A 361 7.78 11.88 -8.72
CA VAL A 361 9.22 11.88 -9.02
C VAL A 361 9.70 13.29 -9.36
N GLN A 362 8.91 14.04 -10.08
CA GLN A 362 9.18 15.44 -10.45
C GLN A 362 8.34 16.33 -9.55
N ALA A 363 8.81 16.58 -8.31
CA ALA A 363 8.10 17.51 -7.43
C ALA A 363 7.85 18.83 -8.17
N ALA A 364 6.58 19.22 -8.30
CA ALA A 364 6.23 20.52 -8.87
C ALA A 364 6.86 21.62 -8.01
N PRO A 365 7.51 22.64 -8.60
CA PRO A 365 7.99 23.79 -7.83
C PRO A 365 6.84 24.42 -7.04
N GLU A 366 7.09 24.80 -5.78
CA GLU A 366 6.08 25.42 -4.88
C GLU A 366 5.31 26.54 -5.59
N GLU A 367 5.98 27.29 -6.47
CA GLU A 367 5.43 28.40 -7.27
C GLU A 367 4.34 27.97 -8.26
N LYS A 368 4.27 26.68 -8.62
CA LYS A 368 3.27 26.11 -9.53
C LYS A 368 2.07 25.48 -8.82
N LEU A 369 2.14 25.37 -7.49
CA LEU A 369 1.09 24.74 -6.71
C LEU A 369 0.07 25.76 -6.24
N ALA A 370 -1.20 25.52 -6.50
CA ALA A 370 -2.28 26.32 -6.00
C ALA A 370 -2.63 25.96 -4.55
N GLY A 371 -3.09 26.94 -3.77
CA GLY A 371 -3.75 26.69 -2.49
C GLY A 371 -2.92 25.95 -1.43
N VAL A 372 -1.65 26.33 -1.26
CA VAL A 372 -0.77 25.71 -0.26
C VAL A 372 -1.37 25.78 1.14
N LYS A 373 -1.57 24.62 1.76
CA LYS A 373 -2.13 24.47 3.11
C LYS A 373 -1.12 23.74 4.00
N ASP A 374 -0.99 24.19 5.25
CA ASP A 374 -0.26 23.42 6.26
C ASP A 374 -1.21 22.42 6.91
N ILE A 375 -0.86 21.14 6.80
CA ILE A 375 -1.58 20.05 7.46
C ILE A 375 -0.63 19.48 8.52
N ASN A 376 -0.75 20.01 9.74
CA ASN A 376 0.05 19.62 10.91
C ASN A 376 1.57 19.62 10.63
N GLY A 377 2.10 20.76 10.18
CA GLY A 377 3.52 20.96 9.97
C GLY A 377 4.07 20.42 8.65
N THR A 378 3.23 19.88 7.80
CA THR A 378 3.57 19.53 6.42
C THR A 378 2.75 20.37 5.46
N LYS A 379 3.43 21.11 4.59
CA LYS A 379 2.76 21.89 3.56
C LYS A 379 2.33 21.00 2.40
N TYR A 380 1.11 21.17 1.96
CA TYR A 380 0.54 20.52 0.77
C TYR A 380 0.03 21.60 -0.17
N GLY A 381 0.32 21.45 -1.44
CA GLY A 381 -0.27 22.25 -2.51
C GLY A 381 -1.17 21.41 -3.41
N GLU A 382 -2.00 22.05 -4.20
CA GLU A 382 -2.81 21.38 -5.22
C GLU A 382 -2.04 21.36 -6.54
N ASP A 383 -1.79 20.16 -7.07
CA ASP A 383 -1.34 19.92 -8.44
C ASP A 383 -2.49 19.37 -9.27
N ILE A 384 -2.49 19.61 -10.58
CA ILE A 384 -3.54 19.14 -11.48
C ILE A 384 -2.99 18.00 -12.32
N ILE A 385 -3.46 16.78 -12.05
CA ILE A 385 -3.12 15.58 -12.81
C ILE A 385 -4.30 15.18 -13.66
N LEU A 386 -4.13 15.21 -14.98
CA LEU A 386 -5.19 14.87 -15.96
C LEU A 386 -6.53 15.57 -15.67
N GLY A 387 -6.48 16.84 -15.30
CA GLY A 387 -7.66 17.63 -14.93
C GLY A 387 -8.19 17.41 -13.51
N VAL A 388 -7.57 16.53 -12.74
CA VAL A 388 -7.96 16.21 -11.36
C VAL A 388 -7.03 16.93 -10.39
N PRO A 389 -7.51 17.83 -9.53
CA PRO A 389 -6.68 18.41 -8.45
C PRO A 389 -6.38 17.36 -7.39
N ILE A 390 -5.10 17.23 -7.07
CA ILE A 390 -4.59 16.35 -6.02
C ILE A 390 -3.72 17.13 -5.05
N LEU A 391 -3.71 16.69 -3.78
CA LEU A 391 -2.79 17.21 -2.79
C LEU A 391 -1.41 16.56 -2.97
N VAL A 392 -0.40 17.38 -3.18
CA VAL A 392 1.00 16.96 -3.21
C VAL A 392 1.77 17.65 -2.09
N PRO A 393 2.69 16.97 -1.41
CA PRO A 393 3.54 17.64 -0.42
C PRO A 393 4.50 18.60 -1.10
N VAL A 394 4.66 19.78 -0.49
CA VAL A 394 5.55 20.86 -0.93
C VAL A 394 6.92 20.67 -0.29
#